data_80dd5279b272a99cb95c79508187e101
#
_entry.id   80dd5279b272a99cb95c79508187e101
#
_cell.length_a   1.000
_cell.length_b   1.000
_cell.length_c   1.000
_cell.angle_alpha   90.00
_cell.angle_beta   90.00
_cell.angle_gamma   90.00
#
_symmetry.space_group_name_H-M   'P 1'
#
loop_
_entity.id
_entity.type
_entity.pdbx_description
1 polymer ?
#
loop_
_entity_poly.entity_id
_entity_poly.type
_entity_poly.pdbx_seq_one_letter_code
_entity_poly.pdbx_strand_id
1 'polypeptide(L)'
;MEEGNLQPNETILVQGSGGVSIFALQLAKAHGANVIATTSSDEKAEKLKSLGADEVVNYKEHPQWGKEVLRLTANEGVDHVVEVAGGESFNESIRCAKLGGHISIIGILDGNTSEILLPRLFAKQLRTSGISMGSQKSQRDMV
;
A
#
# COMPACT_ATOMS: atom_id res chain seq x y z
N MET A 1 10.11 -3.14 -5.53
CA MET A 1 10.51 -2.51 -4.26
C MET A 1 11.67 -1.53 -4.42
N GLU A 2 12.32 -1.55 -5.57
CA GLU A 2 13.42 -0.61 -5.82
C GLU A 2 12.94 0.84 -5.78
N GLU A 3 11.75 1.10 -6.31
CA GLU A 3 11.15 2.43 -6.28
C GLU A 3 11.02 2.99 -4.88
N GLY A 4 10.63 2.15 -3.93
CA GLY A 4 10.43 2.55 -2.56
C GLY A 4 11.69 2.54 -1.73
N ASN A 5 12.78 1.96 -2.23
CA ASN A 5 14.03 1.85 -1.49
C ASN A 5 13.82 1.30 -0.08
N LEU A 6 13.07 0.19 0.00
CA LEU A 6 12.66 -0.41 1.27
C LEU A 6 13.87 -0.86 2.09
N GLN A 7 13.89 -0.46 3.35
CA GLN A 7 14.94 -0.80 4.30
C GLN A 7 14.42 -1.78 5.35
N PRO A 8 15.31 -2.56 5.98
CA PRO A 8 14.90 -3.41 7.09
C PRO A 8 14.24 -2.60 8.20
N ASN A 9 13.25 -3.21 8.83
CA ASN A 9 12.44 -2.62 9.91
C ASN A 9 11.47 -1.52 9.46
N GLU A 10 11.45 -1.17 8.20
CA GLU A 10 10.40 -0.30 7.68
C GLU A 10 9.10 -1.08 7.57
N THR A 11 7.99 -0.37 7.45
CA THR A 11 6.67 -0.97 7.34
C THR A 11 6.10 -0.70 5.96
N ILE A 12 5.62 -1.76 5.31
CA ILE A 12 4.97 -1.66 4.00
C ILE A 12 3.51 -2.09 4.14
N LEU A 13 2.64 -1.36 3.45
CA LEU A 13 1.23 -1.73 3.33
C LEU A 13 0.99 -2.34 1.95
N VAL A 14 0.39 -3.53 1.92
CA VAL A 14 -0.03 -4.16 0.68
C VAL A 14 -1.56 -4.31 0.70
N GLN A 15 -2.19 -4.25 -0.45
CA GLN A 15 -3.64 -4.26 -0.57
C GLN A 15 -4.11 -5.53 -1.26
N GLY A 16 -4.96 -6.27 -0.57
CA GLY A 16 -5.57 -7.47 -1.12
C GLY A 16 -4.62 -8.66 -1.17
N SER A 17 -5.12 -9.74 -1.75
CA SER A 17 -4.40 -11.00 -1.84
C SER A 17 -4.11 -11.42 -3.29
N GLY A 18 -4.09 -10.45 -4.21
CA GLY A 18 -3.72 -10.73 -5.59
C GLY A 18 -2.23 -10.99 -5.75
N GLY A 19 -1.84 -11.43 -6.94
CA GLY A 19 -0.47 -11.87 -7.20
C GLY A 19 0.59 -10.80 -6.90
N VAL A 20 0.34 -9.55 -7.29
CA VAL A 20 1.29 -8.47 -7.06
C VAL A 20 1.45 -8.20 -5.56
N SER A 21 0.34 -8.18 -4.83
CA SER A 21 0.39 -7.92 -3.39
C SER A 21 1.09 -9.03 -2.62
N ILE A 22 0.85 -10.28 -3.00
CA ILE A 22 1.52 -11.43 -2.38
C ILE A 22 3.02 -11.39 -2.69
N PHE A 23 3.38 -11.07 -3.92
CA PHE A 23 4.78 -10.94 -4.31
C PHE A 23 5.48 -9.85 -3.48
N ALA A 24 4.82 -8.69 -3.36
CA ALA A 24 5.36 -7.57 -2.58
C ALA A 24 5.51 -7.95 -1.11
N LEU A 25 4.53 -8.66 -0.56
CA LEU A 25 4.59 -9.14 0.81
C LEU A 25 5.80 -10.05 1.03
N GLN A 26 5.97 -11.03 0.17
CA GLN A 26 7.07 -11.98 0.30
C GLN A 26 8.43 -11.29 0.14
N LEU A 27 8.53 -10.39 -0.81
CA LEU A 27 9.76 -9.65 -1.03
C LEU A 27 10.10 -8.76 0.17
N ALA A 28 9.10 -8.07 0.73
CA ALA A 28 9.29 -7.23 1.90
C ALA A 28 9.76 -8.05 3.10
N LYS A 29 9.14 -9.21 3.34
CA LYS A 29 9.55 -10.07 4.45
C LYS A 29 10.97 -10.57 4.26
N ALA A 30 11.36 -10.87 3.02
CA ALA A 30 12.74 -11.29 2.72
C ALA A 30 13.75 -10.18 3.04
N HIS A 31 13.33 -8.93 2.99
CA HIS A 31 14.18 -7.78 3.32
C HIS A 31 14.11 -7.37 4.79
N GLY A 32 13.36 -8.09 5.61
CA GLY A 32 13.25 -7.78 7.02
C GLY A 32 12.26 -6.69 7.36
N ALA A 33 11.38 -6.32 6.44
CA ALA A 33 10.38 -5.30 6.67
C ALA A 33 9.16 -5.87 7.40
N ASN A 34 8.40 -4.98 8.03
CA ASN A 34 7.10 -5.32 8.59
C ASN A 34 6.04 -5.15 7.52
N VAL A 35 5.06 -6.03 7.47
CA VAL A 35 4.01 -5.98 6.46
C VAL A 35 2.63 -5.90 7.11
N ILE A 36 1.87 -4.88 6.70
CA ILE A 36 0.45 -4.79 7.02
C ILE A 36 -0.31 -4.98 5.72
N ALA A 37 -1.29 -5.86 5.71
CA ALA A 37 -2.09 -6.13 4.53
C ALA A 37 -3.54 -5.74 4.77
N THR A 38 -4.25 -5.33 3.73
CA THR A 38 -5.69 -5.11 3.78
C THR A 38 -6.40 -6.19 2.97
N THR A 39 -7.59 -6.57 3.39
CA THR A 39 -8.36 -7.60 2.71
C THR A 39 -9.85 -7.38 2.94
N SER A 40 -10.68 -8.08 2.16
CA SER A 40 -12.12 -7.98 2.25
C SER A 40 -12.77 -9.10 3.05
N SER A 41 -12.00 -10.09 3.52
CA SER A 41 -12.58 -11.22 4.24
C SER A 41 -11.59 -11.80 5.25
N ASP A 42 -12.14 -12.43 6.28
CA ASP A 42 -11.33 -13.07 7.32
C ASP A 42 -10.59 -14.28 6.78
N GLU A 43 -11.20 -14.98 5.82
CA GLU A 43 -10.57 -16.12 5.17
C GLU A 43 -9.27 -15.72 4.46
N LYS A 44 -9.34 -14.62 3.69
CA LYS A 44 -8.16 -14.10 3.01
C LYS A 44 -7.15 -13.56 4.01
N ALA A 45 -7.63 -13.01 5.13
CA ALA A 45 -6.74 -12.52 6.18
C ALA A 45 -5.86 -13.64 6.73
N GLU A 46 -6.44 -14.82 6.98
CA GLU A 46 -5.68 -15.95 7.45
C GLU A 46 -4.61 -16.39 6.45
N LYS A 47 -4.96 -16.37 5.15
CA LYS A 47 -4.01 -16.68 4.11
C LYS A 47 -2.84 -15.70 4.11
N LEU A 48 -3.13 -14.41 4.21
CA LEU A 48 -2.09 -13.38 4.22
C LEU A 48 -1.18 -13.53 5.43
N LYS A 49 -1.73 -13.83 6.59
CA LYS A 49 -0.94 -14.08 7.80
C LYS A 49 -0.04 -15.30 7.62
N SER A 50 -0.55 -16.35 7.01
CA SER A 50 0.24 -17.56 6.77
C SER A 50 1.40 -17.30 5.80
N LEU A 51 1.28 -16.30 4.95
CA LEU A 51 2.33 -15.90 4.01
C LEU A 51 3.32 -14.91 4.61
N GLY A 52 3.10 -14.48 5.84
CA GLY A 52 4.06 -13.65 6.56
C GLY A 52 3.61 -12.24 6.90
N ALA A 53 2.38 -11.85 6.60
CA ALA A 53 1.89 -10.54 6.99
C ALA A 53 1.88 -10.44 8.53
N ASP A 54 2.42 -9.37 9.05
CA ASP A 54 2.48 -9.16 10.49
C ASP A 54 1.13 -8.75 11.05
N GLU A 55 0.38 -7.96 10.30
CA GLU A 55 -0.96 -7.54 10.66
C GLU A 55 -1.83 -7.53 9.41
N VAL A 56 -3.13 -7.79 9.57
CA VAL A 56 -4.08 -7.75 8.47
C VAL A 56 -5.31 -6.98 8.92
N VAL A 57 -5.77 -6.05 8.08
CA VAL A 57 -6.95 -5.23 8.33
C VAL A 57 -8.04 -5.62 7.34
N ASN A 58 -9.21 -5.99 7.84
CA ASN A 58 -10.37 -6.27 7.00
C ASN A 58 -11.12 -4.97 6.76
N TYR A 59 -11.07 -4.44 5.53
CA TYR A 59 -11.67 -3.15 5.24
C TYR A 59 -13.20 -3.19 5.16
N LYS A 60 -13.79 -4.37 5.14
CA LYS A 60 -15.24 -4.49 5.27
C LYS A 60 -15.69 -4.19 6.70
N GLU A 61 -14.87 -4.56 7.68
CA GLU A 61 -15.13 -4.26 9.09
C GLU A 61 -14.64 -2.87 9.46
N HIS A 62 -13.59 -2.40 8.79
CA HIS A 62 -13.00 -1.09 9.04
C HIS A 62 -12.96 -0.29 7.74
N PRO A 63 -14.09 0.34 7.35
CA PRO A 63 -14.11 1.13 6.10
C PRO A 63 -13.07 2.24 6.08
N GLN A 64 -12.77 2.83 7.25
CA GLN A 64 -11.69 3.80 7.38
C GLN A 64 -10.42 3.06 7.81
N TRP A 65 -10.00 2.13 6.97
CA TRP A 65 -8.90 1.24 7.32
C TRP A 65 -7.57 1.98 7.53
N GLY A 66 -7.41 3.17 6.96
CA GLY A 66 -6.21 3.96 7.20
C GLY A 66 -6.04 4.33 8.66
N LYS A 67 -7.13 4.60 9.37
CA LYS A 67 -7.09 4.86 10.81
C LYS A 67 -6.62 3.64 11.58
N GLU A 68 -7.10 2.46 11.18
CA GLU A 68 -6.71 1.22 11.83
C GLU A 68 -5.22 0.94 11.62
N VAL A 69 -4.73 1.21 10.41
CA VAL A 69 -3.30 1.06 10.14
C VAL A 69 -2.48 2.02 10.99
N LEU A 70 -2.95 3.26 11.16
CA LEU A 70 -2.28 4.21 12.04
C LEU A 70 -2.22 3.68 13.47
N ARG A 71 -3.35 3.12 13.95
CA ARG A 71 -3.38 2.55 15.30
C ARG A 71 -2.35 1.43 15.45
N LEU A 72 -2.23 0.58 14.44
CA LEU A 72 -1.30 -0.55 14.47
C LEU A 72 0.17 -0.11 14.40
N THR A 73 0.42 1.09 13.93
CA THR A 73 1.78 1.64 13.82
C THR A 73 2.06 2.72 14.86
N ALA A 74 1.31 2.74 15.95
CA ALA A 74 1.44 3.73 17.02
C ALA A 74 1.36 5.17 16.47
N ASN A 75 0.49 5.39 15.49
CA ASN A 75 0.25 6.66 14.80
C ASN A 75 1.43 7.18 13.99
N GLU A 76 2.45 6.38 13.77
CA GLU A 76 3.57 6.78 12.92
C GLU A 76 3.26 6.63 11.43
N GLY A 77 2.49 5.62 11.08
CA GLY A 77 2.16 5.33 9.69
C GLY A 77 3.14 4.36 9.05
N VAL A 78 2.87 4.04 7.77
CA VAL A 78 3.69 3.11 7.02
C VAL A 78 4.68 3.84 6.12
N ASP A 79 5.83 3.25 5.90
CA ASP A 79 6.89 3.85 5.08
C ASP A 79 6.58 3.73 3.59
N HIS A 80 5.95 2.64 3.19
CA HIS A 80 5.64 2.38 1.78
C HIS A 80 4.24 1.81 1.65
N VAL A 81 3.54 2.21 0.59
CA VAL A 81 2.23 1.66 0.23
C VAL A 81 2.33 1.09 -1.18
N VAL A 82 1.87 -0.14 -1.36
CA VAL A 82 1.70 -0.74 -2.69
C VAL A 82 0.23 -0.59 -3.03
N GLU A 83 -0.10 0.43 -3.82
CA GLU A 83 -1.47 0.79 -4.14
C GLU A 83 -1.95 0.02 -5.38
N VAL A 84 -2.99 -0.80 -5.23
CA VAL A 84 -3.56 -1.55 -6.35
C VAL A 84 -5.02 -1.19 -6.60
N ALA A 85 -5.64 -0.48 -5.69
CA ALA A 85 -7.07 -0.19 -5.75
C ALA A 85 -7.39 1.14 -6.43
N GLY A 86 -6.69 2.20 -6.08
CA GLY A 86 -7.04 3.55 -6.57
C GLY A 86 -8.36 4.02 -5.97
N GLY A 87 -9.04 4.95 -6.65
CA GLY A 87 -10.34 5.43 -6.18
C GLY A 87 -10.27 5.98 -4.77
N GLU A 88 -11.30 5.71 -3.98
CA GLU A 88 -11.36 6.18 -2.59
C GLU A 88 -10.31 5.54 -1.69
N SER A 89 -9.85 4.36 -2.04
CA SER A 89 -8.80 3.68 -1.28
C SER A 89 -7.53 4.53 -1.21
N PHE A 90 -7.26 5.31 -2.24
CA PHE A 90 -6.06 6.13 -2.28
C PHE A 90 -6.02 7.14 -1.12
N ASN A 91 -7.17 7.67 -0.72
CA ASN A 91 -7.25 8.58 0.41
C ASN A 91 -6.89 7.90 1.73
N GLU A 92 -7.29 6.64 1.89
CA GLU A 92 -6.90 5.89 3.08
C GLU A 92 -5.40 5.61 3.08
N SER A 93 -4.81 5.33 1.92
CA SER A 93 -3.38 5.15 1.79
C SER A 93 -2.61 6.41 2.20
N ILE A 94 -3.09 7.59 1.76
CA ILE A 94 -2.49 8.87 2.16
C ILE A 94 -2.58 9.04 3.67
N ARG A 95 -3.74 8.70 4.25
CA ARG A 95 -3.96 8.85 5.70
C ARG A 95 -2.96 8.05 6.52
N CYS A 96 -2.68 6.83 6.09
CA CYS A 96 -1.83 5.94 6.87
C CYS A 96 -0.35 6.01 6.51
N ALA A 97 0.02 6.79 5.50
CA ALA A 97 1.42 6.92 5.12
C ALA A 97 2.18 7.79 6.12
N LYS A 98 3.42 7.39 6.37
CA LYS A 98 4.31 8.11 7.28
C LYS A 98 4.82 9.39 6.61
N LEU A 99 5.27 10.35 7.39
CA LEU A 99 5.93 11.54 6.88
C LEU A 99 7.10 11.13 5.98
N GLY A 100 7.11 11.64 4.75
CA GLY A 100 8.13 11.28 3.78
C GLY A 100 7.91 9.90 3.14
N GLY A 101 6.78 9.26 3.40
CA GLY A 101 6.49 7.94 2.87
C GLY A 101 6.33 7.92 1.36
N HIS A 102 6.26 6.72 0.81
CA HIS A 102 6.18 6.51 -0.63
C HIS A 102 4.99 5.63 -0.98
N ILE A 103 4.19 6.06 -1.96
CA ILE A 103 3.06 5.29 -2.48
C ILE A 103 3.38 4.89 -3.92
N SER A 104 3.51 3.59 -4.15
CA SER A 104 3.70 3.05 -5.50
C SER A 104 2.35 2.64 -6.07
N ILE A 105 1.92 3.31 -7.13
CA ILE A 105 0.62 3.02 -7.76
C ILE A 105 0.84 1.98 -8.84
N ILE A 106 0.34 0.78 -8.59
CA ILE A 106 0.53 -0.37 -9.48
C ILE A 106 -0.77 -0.76 -10.17
N GLY A 107 -1.90 -0.46 -9.56
CA GLY A 107 -3.20 -0.81 -10.11
C GLY A 107 -4.27 0.19 -9.74
N ILE A 108 -5.41 0.06 -10.38
CA ILE A 108 -6.55 0.98 -10.23
C ILE A 108 -7.86 0.19 -10.21
N LEU A 109 -7.88 -0.93 -9.48
CA LEU A 109 -9.02 -1.86 -9.49
C LEU A 109 -10.35 -1.22 -9.10
N ASP A 110 -10.33 -0.27 -8.17
CA ASP A 110 -11.54 0.39 -7.70
C ASP A 110 -11.84 1.72 -8.41
N GLY A 111 -10.93 2.20 -9.23
CA GLY A 111 -11.16 3.43 -9.97
C GLY A 111 -9.87 4.08 -10.41
N ASN A 112 -9.93 4.78 -11.54
CA ASN A 112 -8.76 5.43 -12.12
C ASN A 112 -8.65 6.91 -11.76
N THR A 113 -9.56 7.41 -10.92
CA THR A 113 -9.51 8.78 -10.40
C THR A 113 -9.75 8.78 -8.91
N SER A 114 -9.16 9.75 -8.22
CA SER A 114 -9.35 9.94 -6.78
C SER A 114 -9.46 11.41 -6.51
N GLU A 115 -10.38 11.81 -5.63
CA GLU A 115 -10.40 13.17 -5.13
C GLU A 115 -9.49 13.23 -3.91
N ILE A 116 -8.49 14.09 -3.98
CA ILE A 116 -7.48 14.19 -2.94
C ILE A 116 -7.44 15.60 -2.40
N LEU A 117 -7.38 15.72 -1.09
CA LEU A 117 -7.09 17.01 -0.47
C LEU A 117 -5.58 17.21 -0.55
N LEU A 118 -5.15 18.10 -1.43
CA LEU A 118 -3.74 18.34 -1.65
C LEU A 118 -2.95 18.69 -0.37
N PRO A 119 -3.52 19.43 0.60
CA PRO A 119 -2.80 19.69 1.83
C PRO A 119 -2.34 18.44 2.57
N ARG A 120 -3.04 17.32 2.42
CA ARG A 120 -2.64 16.07 3.07
C ARG A 120 -1.35 15.52 2.50
N LEU A 121 -1.18 15.61 1.17
CA LEU A 121 0.06 15.21 0.53
C LEU A 121 1.20 16.14 0.93
N PHE A 122 0.94 17.42 0.94
CA PHE A 122 1.90 18.45 1.31
C PHE A 122 2.41 18.25 2.72
N ALA A 123 1.48 18.09 3.67
CA ALA A 123 1.83 18.02 5.08
C ALA A 123 2.74 16.83 5.37
N LYS A 124 2.58 15.74 4.64
CA LYS A 124 3.37 14.52 4.86
C LYS A 124 4.55 14.40 3.93
N GLN A 125 4.68 15.31 2.97
CA GLN A 125 5.79 15.27 2.00
C GLN A 125 5.87 13.90 1.32
N LEU A 126 4.72 13.37 0.92
CA LEU A 126 4.64 12.04 0.32
C LEU A 126 5.18 12.03 -1.10
N ARG A 127 5.81 10.93 -1.46
CA ARG A 127 6.23 10.65 -2.83
C ARG A 127 5.27 9.63 -3.41
N THR A 128 4.84 9.85 -4.65
CA THR A 128 4.00 8.89 -5.36
C THR A 128 4.67 8.55 -6.67
N SER A 129 4.63 7.27 -7.03
CA SER A 129 5.19 6.78 -8.29
C SER A 129 4.17 5.89 -8.98
N GLY A 130 3.99 6.08 -10.27
CA GLY A 130 3.21 5.17 -11.08
C GLY A 130 4.12 4.11 -11.66
N ILE A 131 3.77 2.85 -11.45
CA ILE A 131 4.53 1.73 -11.99
C ILE A 131 3.64 0.96 -12.95
N SER A 132 4.02 0.90 -14.21
CA SER A 132 3.30 0.13 -15.19
C SER A 132 3.83 -1.30 -15.21
N MET A 133 2.91 -2.25 -15.05
CA MET A 133 3.24 -3.66 -15.19
C MET A 133 3.15 -4.09 -16.66
N GLY A 134 2.83 -3.15 -17.54
CA GLY A 134 2.78 -3.41 -18.97
C GLY A 134 4.17 -3.42 -19.59
N SER A 135 4.19 -3.50 -20.92
CA SER A 135 5.45 -3.52 -21.66
C SER A 135 6.14 -2.18 -21.60
N GLN A 136 7.45 -2.20 -21.78
CA GLN A 136 8.23 -0.97 -21.88
C GLN A 136 7.79 -0.09 -23.05
N LYS A 137 7.28 -0.73 -24.10
CA LYS A 137 6.76 0.01 -25.23
C LYS A 137 5.60 0.90 -24.81
N SER A 138 4.68 0.38 -24.02
CA SER A 138 3.58 1.18 -23.50
C SER A 138 4.07 2.36 -22.68
N GLN A 139 5.06 2.15 -21.85
CA GLN A 139 5.62 3.20 -21.03
C GLN A 139 6.26 4.29 -21.89
N ARG A 140 6.98 3.91 -22.93
CA ARG A 140 7.60 4.87 -23.81
C ARG A 140 6.58 5.65 -24.62
N ASP A 141 5.50 5.00 -25.00
CA ASP A 141 4.45 5.66 -25.77
C ASP A 141 3.72 6.72 -24.94
N MET A 142 3.78 6.61 -23.61
CA MET A 142 3.17 7.57 -22.71
C MET A 142 4.04 8.80 -22.48
N VAL A 143 5.27 8.74 -22.89
CA VAL A 143 6.20 9.84 -22.80
C VAL A 143 6.24 10.63 -24.09
#